data_c7ffd70944773d0a9330e05ca1fe19ae
#
_entry.id   c7ffd70944773d0a9330e05ca1fe19ae
#
_cell.length_a   1.000
_cell.length_b   1.000
_cell.length_c   1.000
_cell.angle_alpha   90.00
_cell.angle_beta   90.00
_cell.angle_gamma   90.00
#
_symmetry.space_group_name_H-M   'P 1'
#
loop_
_entity.id
_entity.type
_entity.pdbx_description
1 polymer ?
#
loop_
_entity_poly.entity_id
_entity_poly.type
_entity_poly.pdbx_seq_one_letter_code
_entity_poly.pdbx_strand_id
1 'polypeptide(L)'
;MAYKHIQIPENGEQISSNDSGELNVPANPIIPFIEGDGIGTDVTSAMIKVVDHAVNLAYNGERKIAWMEVFCGEKSLSVYGDDEWLPDETIDALRTYLVGIKGPLTTPIGGGIRSLNVRLRQVLDLYVCQRPIRYFEGVPSPVVIPETTDMIVFRENSEDIYAGIEFEANSDEATKLIEFLTQEMNVKNIRFEDACGIGIKPISKEGTERHVRKAIQYAIDNDRSSVTIVHKGNIMKFTEGSFKEWSYSSVSYTHLRAHETSLQLV
;
A
#
# COMPACT_ATOMS: atom_id res chain seq x y z
N MET A 1 9.09 -18.16 17.01
CA MET A 1 9.12 -19.23 15.99
C MET A 1 10.49 -19.23 15.35
N ALA A 2 11.02 -20.37 14.95
CA ALA A 2 12.28 -20.41 14.20
C ALA A 2 11.93 -20.44 12.71
N TYR A 3 12.40 -19.46 11.97
CA TYR A 3 12.32 -19.46 10.51
C TYR A 3 13.37 -20.41 9.93
N LYS A 4 13.12 -20.92 8.74
CA LYS A 4 14.04 -21.84 8.06
C LYS A 4 15.22 -21.12 7.41
N HIS A 5 14.94 -19.98 6.78
CA HIS A 5 15.94 -19.22 6.02
C HIS A 5 16.13 -17.79 6.53
N ILE A 6 15.21 -17.25 7.32
CA ILE A 6 15.31 -15.91 7.89
C ILE A 6 16.06 -15.96 9.22
N GLN A 7 17.09 -15.14 9.37
CA GLN A 7 17.88 -15.03 10.60
C GLN A 7 17.37 -13.86 11.44
N ILE A 8 16.86 -14.13 12.62
CA ILE A 8 16.44 -13.12 13.57
C ILE A 8 17.67 -12.51 14.24
N PRO A 9 17.86 -11.19 14.21
CA PRO A 9 18.99 -10.54 14.88
C PRO A 9 18.96 -10.74 16.39
N GLU A 10 20.05 -11.26 16.98
CA GLU A 10 20.14 -11.53 18.42
C GLU A 10 20.08 -10.26 19.29
N ASN A 11 20.53 -9.11 18.75
CA ASN A 11 20.61 -7.83 19.45
C ASN A 11 19.37 -6.95 19.23
N GLY A 12 18.30 -7.48 18.66
CA GLY A 12 17.08 -6.76 18.37
C GLY A 12 15.91 -7.18 19.23
N GLU A 13 14.93 -6.30 19.34
CA GLU A 13 13.67 -6.51 20.02
C GLU A 13 12.50 -6.26 19.08
N GLN A 14 11.42 -7.03 19.22
CA GLN A 14 10.22 -6.88 18.41
C GLN A 14 9.47 -5.59 18.76
N ILE A 15 9.02 -4.85 17.75
CA ILE A 15 8.03 -3.79 17.92
C ILE A 15 6.69 -4.44 18.29
N SER A 16 6.04 -3.93 19.32
CA SER A 16 4.71 -4.38 19.74
C SER A 16 3.67 -3.28 19.58
N SER A 17 2.39 -3.66 19.55
CA SER A 17 1.28 -2.72 19.54
C SER A 17 0.41 -2.93 20.77
N ASN A 18 -0.10 -1.84 21.37
CA ASN A 18 -1.07 -1.90 22.44
C ASN A 18 -2.50 -2.03 21.88
N ASP A 19 -3.50 -2.15 22.76
CA ASP A 19 -4.91 -2.30 22.38
C ASP A 19 -5.48 -1.07 21.64
N SER A 20 -4.86 0.10 21.76
CA SER A 20 -5.22 1.30 21.01
C SER A 20 -4.55 1.40 19.64
N GLY A 21 -3.68 0.46 19.29
CA GLY A 21 -2.94 0.43 18.03
C GLY A 21 -1.68 1.28 18.03
N GLU A 22 -1.26 1.85 19.17
CA GLU A 22 0.00 2.57 19.29
C GLU A 22 1.17 1.60 19.34
N LEU A 23 2.24 1.94 18.63
CA LEU A 23 3.44 1.13 18.59
C LEU A 23 4.35 1.40 19.79
N ASN A 24 4.75 0.34 20.48
CA ASN A 24 5.85 0.39 21.44
C ASN A 24 7.14 0.00 20.71
N VAL A 25 8.00 0.99 20.47
CA VAL A 25 9.24 0.84 19.72
C VAL A 25 10.42 0.75 20.68
N PRO A 26 11.10 -0.41 20.79
CA PRO A 26 12.26 -0.58 21.67
C PRO A 26 13.46 0.23 21.20
N ALA A 27 14.55 0.23 21.99
CA ALA A 27 15.77 0.93 21.63
C ALA A 27 16.46 0.33 20.39
N ASN A 28 16.37 -0.99 20.23
CA ASN A 28 16.94 -1.71 19.11
C ASN A 28 15.83 -2.50 18.37
N PRO A 29 14.90 -1.82 17.64
CA PRO A 29 13.82 -2.49 16.97
C PRO A 29 14.30 -3.40 15.85
N ILE A 30 13.75 -4.60 15.77
CA ILE A 30 13.94 -5.46 14.60
C ILE A 30 13.04 -4.94 13.48
N ILE A 31 13.65 -4.58 12.34
CA ILE A 31 12.92 -4.15 11.15
C ILE A 31 13.23 -5.11 9.99
N PRO A 32 12.27 -5.94 9.57
CA PRO A 32 12.38 -6.72 8.35
C PRO A 32 12.62 -5.84 7.14
N PHE A 33 13.49 -6.27 6.24
CA PHE A 33 13.64 -5.62 4.95
C PHE A 33 13.74 -6.62 3.81
N ILE A 34 13.16 -6.26 2.68
CA ILE A 34 13.31 -6.95 1.40
C ILE A 34 14.31 -6.12 0.58
N GLU A 35 15.44 -6.71 0.21
CA GLU A 35 16.47 -6.02 -0.58
C GLU A 35 15.91 -5.53 -1.91
N GLY A 36 15.13 -6.37 -2.58
CA GLY A 36 14.52 -6.10 -3.89
C GLY A 36 15.35 -6.61 -5.05
N ASP A 37 14.79 -6.44 -6.25
CA ASP A 37 15.35 -6.92 -7.51
C ASP A 37 16.06 -5.78 -8.27
N GLY A 38 16.92 -6.14 -9.20
CA GLY A 38 17.63 -5.20 -10.07
C GLY A 38 18.41 -4.14 -9.29
N ILE A 39 18.01 -2.87 -9.40
CA ILE A 39 18.62 -1.76 -8.64
C ILE A 39 18.38 -1.84 -7.13
N GLY A 40 17.58 -2.79 -6.68
CA GLY A 40 17.25 -2.98 -5.27
C GLY A 40 18.48 -3.19 -4.39
N THR A 41 19.46 -3.95 -4.84
CA THR A 41 20.71 -4.22 -4.14
C THR A 41 21.48 -2.93 -3.82
N ASP A 42 21.60 -2.03 -4.78
CA ASP A 42 22.29 -0.74 -4.61
C ASP A 42 21.50 0.21 -3.72
N VAL A 43 20.20 0.38 -4.04
CA VAL A 43 19.32 1.33 -3.35
C VAL A 43 19.10 0.93 -1.89
N THR A 44 18.89 -0.35 -1.59
CA THR A 44 18.66 -0.84 -0.23
C THR A 44 19.92 -0.73 0.62
N SER A 45 21.09 -1.07 0.05
CA SER A 45 22.37 -0.88 0.74
C SER A 45 22.63 0.58 1.09
N ALA A 46 22.36 1.51 0.16
CA ALA A 46 22.50 2.94 0.41
C ALA A 46 21.48 3.43 1.47
N MET A 47 20.22 2.98 1.39
CA MET A 47 19.17 3.31 2.34
C MET A 47 19.56 2.90 3.77
N ILE A 48 20.01 1.66 3.99
CA ILE A 48 20.44 1.18 5.31
C ILE A 48 21.52 2.10 5.89
N LYS A 49 22.55 2.43 5.12
CA LYS A 49 23.64 3.32 5.57
C LYS A 49 23.14 4.70 5.97
N VAL A 50 22.23 5.29 5.17
CA VAL A 50 21.67 6.61 5.44
C VAL A 50 20.79 6.59 6.68
N VAL A 51 19.94 5.59 6.82
CA VAL A 51 19.02 5.44 7.96
C VAL A 51 19.81 5.17 9.25
N ASP A 52 20.79 4.27 9.22
CA ASP A 52 21.64 3.99 10.38
C ASP A 52 22.37 5.25 10.86
N HIS A 53 22.92 6.04 9.93
CA HIS A 53 23.56 7.29 10.26
C HIS A 53 22.58 8.32 10.86
N ALA A 54 21.40 8.45 10.29
CA ALA A 54 20.36 9.35 10.78
C ALA A 54 19.88 8.95 12.18
N VAL A 55 19.66 7.66 12.44
CA VAL A 55 19.29 7.14 13.75
C VAL A 55 20.40 7.40 14.78
N ASN A 56 21.64 7.14 14.40
CA ASN A 56 22.79 7.40 15.27
C ASN A 56 22.89 8.88 15.68
N LEU A 57 22.68 9.80 14.73
CA LEU A 57 22.69 11.24 15.01
C LEU A 57 21.47 11.67 15.86
N ALA A 58 20.29 11.21 15.51
CA ALA A 58 19.05 11.61 16.19
C ALA A 58 19.00 11.16 17.65
N TYR A 59 19.62 10.04 17.97
CA TYR A 59 19.58 9.42 19.30
C TYR A 59 20.95 9.35 19.99
N ASN A 60 21.97 10.06 19.49
CA ASN A 60 23.33 10.08 20.05
C ASN A 60 23.93 8.69 20.28
N GLY A 61 23.61 7.74 19.40
CA GLY A 61 24.08 6.35 19.49
C GLY A 61 23.34 5.46 20.50
N GLU A 62 22.32 5.96 21.20
CA GLU A 62 21.55 5.20 22.19
C GLU A 62 20.56 4.23 21.56
N ARG A 63 20.22 4.41 20.27
CA ARG A 63 19.32 3.54 19.53
C ARG A 63 19.95 3.03 18.25
N LYS A 64 19.56 1.83 17.84
CA LYS A 64 20.05 1.20 16.62
C LYS A 64 19.01 0.27 16.04
N ILE A 65 18.82 0.29 14.72
CA ILE A 65 17.96 -0.68 14.06
C ILE A 65 18.67 -2.03 13.94
N ALA A 66 17.99 -3.09 14.32
CA ALA A 66 18.41 -4.46 14.05
C ALA A 66 17.73 -4.93 12.75
N TRP A 67 18.48 -4.84 11.66
CA TRP A 67 17.98 -5.19 10.33
C TRP A 67 17.83 -6.71 10.18
N MET A 68 16.66 -7.16 9.72
CA MET A 68 16.33 -8.55 9.46
C MET A 68 15.99 -8.75 7.99
N GLU A 69 16.86 -9.38 7.22
CA GLU A 69 16.57 -9.66 5.82
C GLU A 69 15.46 -10.71 5.69
N VAL A 70 14.45 -10.41 4.88
CA VAL A 70 13.39 -11.31 4.46
C VAL A 70 13.31 -11.33 2.92
N PHE A 71 12.89 -12.44 2.34
CA PHE A 71 13.10 -12.70 0.92
C PHE A 71 11.81 -12.56 0.11
N CYS A 72 11.88 -11.85 -1.01
CA CYS A 72 10.81 -11.75 -1.99
C CYS A 72 11.43 -11.39 -3.34
N GLY A 73 10.81 -11.81 -4.44
CA GLY A 73 11.30 -11.55 -5.79
C GLY A 73 12.37 -12.56 -6.24
N GLU A 74 13.28 -12.13 -7.10
CA GLU A 74 14.31 -12.99 -7.69
C GLU A 74 15.26 -13.62 -6.65
N LYS A 75 15.59 -12.86 -5.61
CA LYS A 75 16.44 -13.36 -4.51
C LYS A 75 15.77 -14.51 -3.75
N SER A 76 14.45 -14.50 -3.63
CA SER A 76 13.69 -15.57 -2.98
C SER A 76 13.87 -16.90 -3.70
N LEU A 77 13.88 -16.91 -5.03
CA LEU A 77 14.08 -18.13 -5.83
C LEU A 77 15.43 -18.80 -5.53
N SER A 78 16.47 -17.99 -5.31
CA SER A 78 17.80 -18.52 -4.99
C SER A 78 17.91 -19.12 -3.59
N VAL A 79 17.04 -18.71 -2.66
CA VAL A 79 17.05 -19.14 -1.25
C VAL A 79 16.10 -20.29 -0.97
N TYR A 80 14.89 -20.24 -1.56
CA TYR A 80 13.81 -21.19 -1.29
C TYR A 80 13.61 -22.22 -2.42
N GLY A 81 14.11 -21.95 -3.62
CA GLY A 81 13.94 -22.76 -4.82
C GLY A 81 13.00 -22.12 -5.84
N ASP A 82 12.91 -22.77 -7.00
CA ASP A 82 12.11 -22.32 -8.11
C ASP A 82 10.63 -22.23 -7.71
N ASP A 83 9.94 -21.19 -8.19
CA ASP A 83 8.54 -20.85 -7.95
C ASP A 83 8.20 -20.17 -6.59
N GLU A 84 9.11 -20.06 -5.64
CA GLU A 84 8.87 -19.39 -4.35
C GLU A 84 9.20 -17.89 -4.37
N TRP A 85 8.44 -17.12 -5.15
CA TRP A 85 8.61 -15.66 -5.28
C TRP A 85 8.29 -14.87 -4.00
N LEU A 86 7.39 -15.36 -3.17
CA LEU A 86 6.97 -14.75 -1.90
C LEU A 86 6.68 -15.84 -0.88
N PRO A 87 7.68 -16.29 -0.13
CA PRO A 87 7.53 -17.32 0.88
C PRO A 87 6.60 -16.94 2.02
N ASP A 88 5.90 -17.90 2.57
CA ASP A 88 5.05 -17.70 3.75
C ASP A 88 5.83 -17.20 4.97
N GLU A 89 7.10 -17.58 5.12
CA GLU A 89 8.00 -17.05 6.16
C GLU A 89 8.15 -15.53 6.08
N THR A 90 8.27 -14.98 4.86
CA THR A 90 8.38 -13.54 4.65
C THR A 90 7.10 -12.83 5.04
N ILE A 91 5.95 -13.39 4.68
CA ILE A 91 4.64 -12.84 5.06
C ILE A 91 4.47 -12.87 6.58
N ASP A 92 4.82 -13.99 7.21
CA ASP A 92 4.74 -14.15 8.66
C ASP A 92 5.69 -13.19 9.39
N ALA A 93 6.92 -13.04 8.91
CA ALA A 93 7.88 -12.09 9.47
C ALA A 93 7.37 -10.64 9.37
N LEU A 94 6.89 -10.21 8.21
CA LEU A 94 6.34 -8.86 8.06
C LEU A 94 5.12 -8.61 8.94
N ARG A 95 4.25 -9.62 9.13
CA ARG A 95 3.09 -9.54 10.01
C ARG A 95 3.50 -9.51 11.48
N THR A 96 4.46 -10.32 11.87
CA THR A 96 4.92 -10.45 13.26
C THR A 96 5.65 -9.19 13.73
N TYR A 97 6.53 -8.63 12.91
CA TYR A 97 7.34 -7.48 13.28
C TYR A 97 6.69 -6.12 12.98
N LEU A 98 5.50 -6.09 12.40
CA LEU A 98 4.61 -4.93 12.18
C LEU A 98 5.14 -3.86 11.22
N VAL A 99 6.44 -3.60 11.19
CA VAL A 99 7.08 -2.57 10.35
C VAL A 99 8.10 -3.25 9.45
N GLY A 100 8.05 -2.99 8.15
CA GLY A 100 9.01 -3.53 7.20
C GLY A 100 9.36 -2.53 6.10
N ILE A 101 10.55 -2.65 5.56
CA ILE A 101 11.02 -1.87 4.41
C ILE A 101 11.17 -2.79 3.21
N LYS A 102 10.69 -2.34 2.06
CA LYS A 102 10.74 -3.12 0.83
C LYS A 102 11.45 -2.35 -0.29
N GLY A 103 12.50 -2.94 -0.84
CA GLY A 103 13.11 -2.51 -2.08
C GLY A 103 12.21 -2.74 -3.31
N PRO A 104 12.61 -2.31 -4.50
CA PRO A 104 11.86 -2.54 -5.72
C PRO A 104 11.76 -4.04 -6.04
N LEU A 105 10.63 -4.45 -6.60
CA LEU A 105 10.42 -5.84 -7.03
C LEU A 105 10.06 -5.87 -8.52
N THR A 106 10.68 -6.76 -9.23
CA THR A 106 10.37 -7.07 -10.63
C THR A 106 9.07 -7.86 -10.69
N THR A 107 8.17 -7.47 -11.60
CA THR A 107 7.03 -8.31 -11.95
C THR A 107 7.36 -8.99 -13.26
N PRO A 108 7.49 -10.33 -13.31
CA PRO A 108 7.77 -11.04 -14.55
C PRO A 108 6.72 -10.75 -15.61
N ILE A 109 7.18 -10.43 -16.83
CA ILE A 109 6.30 -10.18 -17.96
C ILE A 109 5.95 -11.53 -18.62
N GLY A 110 4.65 -11.86 -18.73
CA GLY A 110 4.17 -12.98 -19.54
C GLY A 110 4.04 -14.34 -18.85
N GLY A 111 4.09 -14.43 -17.53
CA GLY A 111 4.01 -15.72 -16.80
C GLY A 111 2.76 -15.96 -15.95
N GLY A 112 1.71 -15.15 -16.06
CA GLY A 112 0.52 -15.29 -15.20
C GLY A 112 0.77 -14.97 -13.73
N ILE A 113 1.99 -14.56 -13.37
CA ILE A 113 2.34 -14.18 -12.00
C ILE A 113 1.80 -12.79 -11.73
N ARG A 114 0.86 -12.70 -10.80
CA ARG A 114 0.36 -11.40 -10.32
C ARG A 114 1.46 -10.62 -9.60
N SER A 115 1.41 -9.31 -9.69
CA SER A 115 2.37 -8.42 -9.02
C SER A 115 2.54 -8.80 -7.53
N LEU A 116 3.78 -9.11 -7.14
CA LEU A 116 4.15 -9.42 -5.75
C LEU A 116 3.79 -8.26 -4.80
N ASN A 117 3.87 -7.03 -5.29
CA ASN A 117 3.46 -5.84 -4.54
C ASN A 117 1.96 -5.86 -4.22
N VAL A 118 1.12 -6.26 -5.18
CA VAL A 118 -0.33 -6.38 -4.97
C VAL A 118 -0.62 -7.51 -3.98
N ARG A 119 0.03 -8.66 -4.12
CA ARG A 119 -0.13 -9.79 -3.19
C ARG A 119 0.24 -9.41 -1.76
N LEU A 120 1.38 -8.74 -1.54
CA LEU A 120 1.77 -8.25 -0.21
C LEU A 120 0.73 -7.31 0.40
N ARG A 121 0.20 -6.37 -0.39
CA ARG A 121 -0.84 -5.44 0.07
C ARG A 121 -2.11 -6.15 0.50
N GLN A 122 -2.55 -7.14 -0.27
CA GLN A 122 -3.76 -7.91 0.03
C GLN A 122 -3.57 -8.82 1.25
N VAL A 123 -2.49 -9.60 1.30
CA VAL A 123 -2.25 -10.57 2.38
C VAL A 123 -1.99 -9.89 3.72
N LEU A 124 -1.33 -8.73 3.73
CA LEU A 124 -1.04 -7.95 4.93
C LEU A 124 -2.09 -6.86 5.22
N ASP A 125 -3.17 -6.80 4.43
CA ASP A 125 -4.20 -5.76 4.50
C ASP A 125 -3.64 -4.32 4.55
N LEU A 126 -2.68 -4.02 3.67
CA LEU A 126 -2.10 -2.69 3.54
C LEU A 126 -3.03 -1.79 2.71
N TYR A 127 -4.20 -1.47 3.26
CA TYR A 127 -5.30 -0.81 2.56
C TYR A 127 -5.03 0.64 2.15
N VAL A 128 -4.08 1.32 2.78
CA VAL A 128 -3.73 2.71 2.50
C VAL A 128 -2.31 2.83 1.98
N CYS A 129 -2.14 3.48 0.81
CA CYS A 129 -0.86 3.93 0.34
C CYS A 129 -0.71 5.43 0.64
N GLN A 130 0.05 5.78 1.66
CA GLN A 130 0.31 7.16 2.07
C GLN A 130 1.60 7.65 1.41
N ARG A 131 1.51 8.70 0.59
CA ARG A 131 2.62 9.25 -0.17
C ARG A 131 2.81 10.74 0.13
N PRO A 132 3.76 11.11 0.99
CA PRO A 132 4.14 12.49 1.17
C PRO A 132 4.89 13.00 -0.07
N ILE A 133 4.46 14.15 -0.57
CA ILE A 133 5.04 14.83 -1.73
C ILE A 133 5.31 16.25 -1.31
N ARG A 134 6.59 16.60 -1.17
CA ARG A 134 7.02 17.95 -0.83
C ARG A 134 8.29 18.31 -1.58
N TYR A 135 8.51 19.58 -1.77
CA TYR A 135 9.77 20.10 -2.28
C TYR A 135 10.88 20.03 -1.24
N PHE A 136 12.08 19.74 -1.69
CA PHE A 136 13.30 19.83 -0.91
C PHE A 136 14.21 20.87 -1.55
N GLU A 137 14.64 21.85 -0.76
CA GLU A 137 15.54 22.91 -1.24
C GLU A 137 16.82 22.32 -1.86
N GLY A 138 17.23 22.90 -3.00
CA GLY A 138 18.40 22.46 -3.75
C GLY A 138 18.16 21.27 -4.70
N VAL A 139 16.97 20.70 -4.72
CA VAL A 139 16.61 19.62 -5.66
C VAL A 139 15.93 20.21 -6.91
N PRO A 140 16.38 19.88 -8.13
CA PRO A 140 15.71 20.31 -9.35
C PRO A 140 14.23 19.89 -9.37
N SER A 141 13.33 20.79 -9.75
CA SER A 141 11.91 20.52 -9.82
C SER A 141 11.33 21.00 -11.17
N PRO A 142 10.43 20.23 -11.79
CA PRO A 142 9.70 20.66 -12.99
C PRO A 142 8.56 21.62 -12.69
N VAL A 143 8.23 21.86 -11.41
CA VAL A 143 7.15 22.75 -10.96
C VAL A 143 7.65 24.19 -10.95
N VAL A 144 6.83 25.13 -11.40
CA VAL A 144 7.19 26.57 -11.51
C VAL A 144 7.45 27.21 -10.15
N ILE A 145 6.66 26.83 -9.13
CA ILE A 145 6.79 27.34 -7.76
C ILE A 145 6.85 26.12 -6.83
N PRO A 146 8.00 25.42 -6.79
CA PRO A 146 8.10 24.13 -6.08
C PRO A 146 7.93 24.27 -4.57
N GLU A 147 8.23 25.41 -3.97
CA GLU A 147 8.09 25.71 -2.55
C GLU A 147 6.65 25.57 -2.04
N THR A 148 5.68 25.69 -2.93
CA THR A 148 4.25 25.50 -2.61
C THR A 148 3.82 24.03 -2.58
N THR A 149 4.70 23.12 -2.99
CA THR A 149 4.40 21.68 -3.04
C THR A 149 4.60 21.05 -1.68
N ASP A 150 3.50 20.84 -0.97
CA ASP A 150 3.45 20.08 0.28
C ASP A 150 2.08 19.41 0.41
N MET A 151 1.96 18.18 -0.08
CA MET A 151 0.74 17.40 -0.03
C MET A 151 1.00 15.94 0.35
N ILE A 152 -0.03 15.28 0.88
CA ILE A 152 0.01 13.85 1.15
C ILE A 152 -1.08 13.20 0.32
N VAL A 153 -0.70 12.28 -0.58
CA VAL A 153 -1.65 11.51 -1.37
C VAL A 153 -1.99 10.22 -0.63
N PHE A 154 -3.25 10.07 -0.23
CA PHE A 154 -3.81 8.82 0.27
C PHE A 154 -4.45 8.10 -0.91
N ARG A 155 -3.95 6.92 -1.24
CA ARG A 155 -4.42 6.13 -2.37
C ARG A 155 -4.97 4.79 -1.88
N GLU A 156 -6.13 4.40 -2.43
CA GLU A 156 -6.66 3.05 -2.24
C GLU A 156 -5.67 1.99 -2.76
N ASN A 157 -5.58 0.89 -2.06
CA ASN A 157 -4.51 -0.07 -2.28
C ASN A 157 -4.96 -1.54 -2.27
N SER A 158 -6.19 -1.83 -1.85
CA SER A 158 -6.75 -3.18 -1.66
C SER A 158 -8.01 -3.46 -2.49
N GLU A 159 -8.78 -2.44 -2.79
CA GLU A 159 -9.99 -2.50 -3.62
C GLU A 159 -9.75 -1.83 -4.98
N ASP A 160 -10.81 -1.45 -5.66
CA ASP A 160 -10.81 -0.82 -6.96
C ASP A 160 -10.13 -1.73 -8.01
N ILE A 161 -9.34 -1.18 -8.91
CA ILE A 161 -8.57 -1.94 -9.89
C ILE A 161 -7.52 -2.86 -9.22
N TYR A 162 -7.12 -2.57 -7.98
CA TYR A 162 -6.17 -3.39 -7.23
C TYR A 162 -6.77 -4.68 -6.65
N ALA A 163 -8.08 -4.86 -6.71
CA ALA A 163 -8.72 -6.17 -6.47
C ALA A 163 -8.21 -7.24 -7.44
N GLY A 164 -7.75 -6.81 -8.63
CA GLY A 164 -7.14 -7.70 -9.62
C GLY A 164 -8.13 -8.74 -10.17
N ILE A 165 -9.42 -8.41 -10.22
CA ILE A 165 -10.44 -9.28 -10.79
C ILE A 165 -10.53 -8.96 -12.28
N GLU A 166 -9.89 -9.78 -13.09
CA GLU A 166 -9.88 -9.60 -14.55
C GLU A 166 -9.86 -10.94 -15.27
N PHE A 167 -10.38 -10.95 -16.48
CA PHE A 167 -10.47 -12.12 -17.33
C PHE A 167 -9.92 -11.77 -18.71
N GLU A 168 -9.04 -12.64 -19.21
CA GLU A 168 -8.36 -12.44 -20.48
C GLU A 168 -9.35 -12.54 -21.66
N ALA A 169 -9.11 -11.73 -22.68
CA ALA A 169 -9.88 -11.79 -23.92
C ALA A 169 -9.84 -13.19 -24.53
N ASN A 170 -10.98 -13.67 -25.02
CA ASN A 170 -11.19 -15.02 -25.55
C ASN A 170 -11.06 -16.17 -24.53
N SER A 171 -10.96 -15.89 -23.24
CA SER A 171 -11.07 -16.95 -22.23
C SER A 171 -12.52 -17.39 -22.06
N ASP A 172 -12.71 -18.61 -21.56
CA ASP A 172 -14.02 -19.15 -21.25
C ASP A 172 -14.73 -18.32 -20.16
N GLU A 173 -13.96 -17.80 -19.21
CA GLU A 173 -14.45 -16.96 -18.11
C GLU A 173 -14.94 -15.60 -18.64
N ALA A 174 -14.17 -14.94 -19.50
CA ALA A 174 -14.58 -13.68 -20.11
C ALA A 174 -15.86 -13.87 -20.95
N THR A 175 -15.92 -14.93 -21.74
CA THR A 175 -17.10 -15.26 -22.56
C THR A 175 -18.33 -15.47 -21.69
N LYS A 176 -18.26 -16.31 -20.65
CA LYS A 176 -19.35 -16.55 -19.70
C LYS A 176 -19.82 -15.27 -19.00
N LEU A 177 -18.86 -14.41 -18.60
CA LEU A 177 -19.22 -13.15 -17.95
C LEU A 177 -19.90 -12.18 -18.92
N ILE A 178 -19.45 -12.08 -20.16
CA ILE A 178 -20.08 -11.26 -21.20
C ILE A 178 -21.51 -11.76 -21.47
N GLU A 179 -21.69 -13.06 -21.65
CA GLU A 179 -23.00 -13.68 -21.85
C GLU A 179 -23.95 -13.40 -20.67
N PHE A 180 -23.47 -13.58 -19.45
CA PHE A 180 -24.26 -13.27 -18.24
C PHE A 180 -24.68 -11.79 -18.19
N LEU A 181 -23.74 -10.87 -18.44
CA LEU A 181 -24.05 -9.44 -18.43
C LEU A 181 -25.02 -9.05 -19.52
N THR A 182 -24.90 -9.60 -20.73
CA THR A 182 -25.72 -9.24 -21.87
C THR A 182 -27.09 -9.92 -21.85
N GLN A 183 -27.16 -11.20 -21.52
CA GLN A 183 -28.38 -12.00 -21.57
C GLN A 183 -29.23 -11.92 -20.28
N GLU A 184 -28.56 -12.04 -19.11
CA GLU A 184 -29.25 -12.06 -17.83
C GLU A 184 -29.46 -10.66 -17.24
N MET A 185 -28.42 -9.79 -17.33
CA MET A 185 -28.48 -8.44 -16.79
C MET A 185 -28.88 -7.37 -17.82
N ASN A 186 -29.09 -7.74 -19.08
CA ASN A 186 -29.50 -6.85 -20.17
C ASN A 186 -28.54 -5.64 -20.37
N VAL A 187 -27.25 -5.85 -20.13
CA VAL A 187 -26.20 -4.84 -20.37
C VAL A 187 -26.00 -4.71 -21.88
N LYS A 188 -26.15 -3.51 -22.43
CA LYS A 188 -26.03 -3.21 -23.88
C LYS A 188 -24.79 -2.41 -24.23
N ASN A 189 -23.97 -2.10 -23.26
CA ASN A 189 -22.85 -1.16 -23.41
C ASN A 189 -21.52 -1.85 -23.71
N ILE A 190 -21.47 -3.18 -23.79
CA ILE A 190 -20.32 -3.91 -24.28
C ILE A 190 -20.37 -3.79 -25.81
N ARG A 191 -19.59 -2.85 -26.35
CA ARG A 191 -19.71 -2.48 -27.77
C ARG A 191 -19.13 -3.52 -28.72
N PHE A 192 -18.06 -4.17 -28.31
CA PHE A 192 -17.36 -5.20 -29.05
C PHE A 192 -17.14 -6.38 -28.11
N GLU A 193 -17.88 -7.45 -28.32
CA GLU A 193 -17.85 -8.63 -27.44
C GLU A 193 -16.71 -9.58 -27.82
N ASP A 194 -16.37 -9.63 -29.14
CA ASP A 194 -15.29 -10.45 -29.65
C ASP A 194 -13.93 -9.91 -29.16
N ALA A 195 -13.09 -10.81 -28.67
CA ALA A 195 -11.76 -10.50 -28.14
C ALA A 195 -11.77 -9.38 -27.07
N CYS A 196 -12.80 -9.38 -26.21
CA CYS A 196 -12.96 -8.43 -25.15
C CYS A 196 -12.45 -9.00 -23.82
N GLY A 197 -11.45 -8.33 -23.20
CA GLY A 197 -11.07 -8.59 -21.81
C GLY A 197 -11.98 -7.80 -20.86
N ILE A 198 -12.31 -8.39 -19.69
CA ILE A 198 -13.17 -7.73 -18.71
C ILE A 198 -12.47 -7.67 -17.35
N GLY A 199 -12.53 -6.47 -16.72
CA GLY A 199 -12.14 -6.27 -15.34
C GLY A 199 -13.29 -5.80 -14.46
N ILE A 200 -13.31 -6.24 -13.20
CA ILE A 200 -14.30 -5.84 -12.20
C ILE A 200 -13.64 -4.90 -11.20
N LYS A 201 -14.30 -3.77 -10.97
CA LYS A 201 -13.87 -2.73 -10.07
C LYS A 201 -14.82 -2.63 -8.86
N PRO A 202 -14.57 -3.36 -7.76
CA PRO A 202 -15.36 -3.23 -6.56
C PRO A 202 -14.92 -2.02 -5.73
N ILE A 203 -15.88 -1.29 -5.16
CA ILE A 203 -15.66 -0.28 -4.14
C ILE A 203 -16.70 -0.52 -3.05
N SER A 204 -16.23 -0.75 -1.81
CA SER A 204 -17.11 -1.02 -0.68
C SER A 204 -17.23 0.19 0.26
N LYS A 205 -18.30 0.22 1.05
CA LYS A 205 -18.50 1.23 2.08
C LYS A 205 -17.43 1.11 3.17
N GLU A 206 -17.15 -0.10 3.62
CA GLU A 206 -16.15 -0.36 4.66
C GLU A 206 -14.74 0.04 4.23
N GLY A 207 -14.32 -0.37 3.02
CA GLY A 207 -13.03 0.01 2.44
C GLY A 207 -12.90 1.53 2.30
N THR A 208 -13.96 2.19 1.80
CA THR A 208 -14.01 3.65 1.68
C THR A 208 -13.89 4.33 3.04
N GLU A 209 -14.69 3.94 4.04
CA GLU A 209 -14.70 4.57 5.34
C GLU A 209 -13.36 4.44 6.06
N ARG A 210 -12.74 3.26 6.07
CA ARG A 210 -11.43 3.05 6.71
C ARG A 210 -10.33 3.86 6.03
N HIS A 211 -10.35 3.94 4.70
CA HIS A 211 -9.39 4.72 3.92
C HIS A 211 -9.50 6.22 4.21
N VAL A 212 -10.71 6.76 4.12
CA VAL A 212 -10.97 8.19 4.34
C VAL A 212 -10.71 8.62 5.77
N ARG A 213 -11.10 7.79 6.77
CA ARG A 213 -10.79 8.05 8.18
C ARG A 213 -9.29 8.16 8.43
N LYS A 214 -8.48 7.33 7.77
CA LYS A 214 -7.02 7.42 7.90
C LYS A 214 -6.49 8.75 7.37
N ALA A 215 -7.00 9.23 6.22
CA ALA A 215 -6.62 10.52 5.66
C ALA A 215 -7.05 11.70 6.55
N ILE A 216 -8.27 11.66 7.08
CA ILE A 216 -8.79 12.69 7.98
C ILE A 216 -8.01 12.71 9.29
N GLN A 217 -7.77 11.55 9.91
CA GLN A 217 -6.98 11.46 11.13
C GLN A 217 -5.58 12.02 10.93
N TYR A 218 -4.92 11.66 9.83
CA TYR A 218 -3.62 12.24 9.49
C TYR A 218 -3.67 13.77 9.37
N ALA A 219 -4.72 14.29 8.73
CA ALA A 219 -4.87 15.73 8.58
C ALA A 219 -5.04 16.43 9.95
N ILE A 220 -5.80 15.84 10.87
CA ILE A 220 -5.97 16.34 12.25
C ILE A 220 -4.64 16.28 13.01
N ASP A 221 -3.96 15.14 13.00
CA ASP A 221 -2.73 14.90 13.76
C ASP A 221 -1.55 15.78 13.27
N ASN A 222 -1.63 16.29 12.04
CA ASN A 222 -0.58 17.09 11.39
C ASN A 222 -1.03 18.51 11.05
N ASP A 223 -2.09 19.03 11.66
CA ASP A 223 -2.62 20.38 11.46
C ASP A 223 -2.82 20.78 9.98
N ARG A 224 -3.26 19.82 9.14
CA ARG A 224 -3.54 20.08 7.72
C ARG A 224 -4.90 20.75 7.58
N SER A 225 -4.99 21.74 6.72
CA SER A 225 -6.18 22.59 6.57
C SER A 225 -7.35 21.91 5.85
N SER A 226 -7.10 20.91 5.03
CA SER A 226 -8.13 20.26 4.21
C SER A 226 -7.79 18.85 3.79
N VAL A 227 -8.83 18.07 3.46
CA VAL A 227 -8.74 16.78 2.76
C VAL A 227 -9.56 16.91 1.47
N THR A 228 -8.92 16.69 0.32
CA THR A 228 -9.59 16.72 -0.98
C THR A 228 -9.91 15.30 -1.44
N ILE A 229 -11.20 15.05 -1.76
CA ILE A 229 -11.66 13.76 -2.27
C ILE A 229 -11.63 13.79 -3.79
N VAL A 230 -10.81 12.94 -4.40
CA VAL A 230 -10.67 12.83 -5.85
C VAL A 230 -11.41 11.58 -6.34
N HIS A 231 -12.37 11.75 -7.24
CA HIS A 231 -13.22 10.67 -7.73
C HIS A 231 -13.78 10.97 -9.14
N LYS A 232 -14.27 9.94 -9.84
CA LYS A 232 -14.92 10.03 -11.16
C LYS A 232 -16.42 9.68 -11.08
N GLY A 233 -17.12 10.13 -10.04
CA GLY A 233 -18.51 9.80 -9.76
C GLY A 233 -19.55 10.32 -10.75
N ASN A 234 -19.20 11.23 -11.66
CA ASN A 234 -20.09 11.67 -12.74
C ASN A 234 -20.27 10.58 -13.82
N ILE A 235 -19.33 9.65 -13.97
CA ILE A 235 -19.39 8.50 -14.89
C ILE A 235 -19.71 7.23 -14.12
N MET A 236 -18.92 6.90 -13.09
CA MET A 236 -19.03 5.68 -12.29
C MET A 236 -19.87 5.96 -11.04
N LYS A 237 -21.18 6.11 -11.21
CA LYS A 237 -22.09 6.60 -10.16
C LYS A 237 -22.18 5.68 -8.93
N PHE A 238 -22.15 4.36 -9.14
CA PHE A 238 -22.35 3.37 -8.07
C PHE A 238 -21.05 2.83 -7.46
N THR A 239 -19.90 3.25 -7.95
CA THR A 239 -18.58 2.99 -7.38
C THR A 239 -17.96 4.31 -6.92
N GLU A 240 -17.44 5.11 -7.81
CA GLU A 240 -16.82 6.40 -7.51
C GLU A 240 -17.79 7.41 -6.87
N GLY A 241 -19.05 7.44 -7.31
CA GLY A 241 -20.09 8.28 -6.71
C GLY A 241 -20.40 7.84 -5.29
N SER A 242 -20.54 6.53 -5.05
CA SER A 242 -20.71 5.98 -3.71
C SER A 242 -19.49 6.22 -2.83
N PHE A 243 -18.27 6.09 -3.37
CA PHE A 243 -17.03 6.48 -2.66
C PHE A 243 -17.12 7.93 -2.14
N LYS A 244 -17.51 8.87 -3.00
CA LYS A 244 -17.73 10.26 -2.59
C LYS A 244 -18.73 10.36 -1.43
N GLU A 245 -19.93 9.76 -1.58
CA GLU A 245 -21.00 9.85 -0.58
C GLU A 245 -20.59 9.27 0.77
N TRP A 246 -19.97 8.08 0.77
CA TRP A 246 -19.47 7.44 1.99
C TRP A 246 -18.32 8.22 2.61
N SER A 247 -17.48 8.86 1.80
CA SER A 247 -16.42 9.73 2.30
C SER A 247 -16.98 10.91 3.08
N TYR A 248 -17.97 11.63 2.54
CA TYR A 248 -18.62 12.72 3.26
C TYR A 248 -19.37 12.25 4.51
N SER A 249 -19.99 11.09 4.46
CA SER A 249 -20.64 10.51 5.65
C SER A 249 -19.65 10.19 6.76
N SER A 250 -18.44 9.74 6.42
CA SER A 250 -17.38 9.45 7.38
C SER A 250 -16.90 10.69 8.13
N VAL A 251 -16.92 11.86 7.50
CA VAL A 251 -16.53 13.14 8.14
C VAL A 251 -17.48 13.51 9.25
N SER A 252 -18.78 13.45 9.00
CA SER A 252 -19.79 13.79 10.00
C SER A 252 -19.62 12.97 11.28
N TYR A 253 -19.22 11.70 11.16
CA TYR A 253 -18.95 10.84 12.30
C TYR A 253 -17.65 11.20 13.04
N THR A 254 -16.62 11.63 12.30
CA THR A 254 -15.30 11.99 12.87
C THR A 254 -15.37 13.37 13.57
N HIS A 255 -16.11 14.32 13.02
CA HIS A 255 -16.33 15.65 13.61
C HIS A 255 -17.10 15.59 14.92
N LEU A 256 -18.01 14.64 15.10
CA LEU A 256 -18.73 14.45 16.37
C LEU A 256 -17.84 13.97 17.52
N ARG A 257 -16.65 13.46 17.23
CA ARG A 257 -15.64 13.05 18.23
C ARG A 257 -14.48 14.04 18.40
N ALA A 258 -14.14 14.78 17.37
CA ALA A 258 -13.12 15.84 17.41
C ALA A 258 -13.79 17.19 17.66
N HIS A 259 -14.10 17.50 18.89
CA HIS A 259 -14.40 18.87 19.29
C HIS A 259 -13.17 19.73 18.96
N GLU A 260 -13.29 20.64 18.00
CA GLU A 260 -12.44 21.83 17.77
C GLU A 260 -11.63 21.97 16.49
N THR A 261 -11.66 21.10 15.51
CA THR A 261 -10.96 21.37 14.23
C THR A 261 -11.93 21.49 13.07
N SER A 262 -12.02 22.69 12.48
CA SER A 262 -12.77 22.94 11.23
C SER A 262 -11.97 22.45 10.04
N LEU A 263 -12.02 21.16 9.75
CA LEU A 263 -11.46 20.58 8.53
C LEU A 263 -12.42 20.85 7.37
N GLN A 264 -11.96 21.53 6.32
CA GLN A 264 -12.73 21.68 5.09
C GLN A 264 -12.56 20.46 4.20
N LEU A 265 -13.68 19.85 3.81
CA LEU A 265 -13.72 18.89 2.70
C LEU A 265 -14.01 19.64 1.40
N VAL A 266 -13.14 19.46 0.43
CA VAL A 266 -13.26 20.01 -0.91
C VAL A 266 -13.41 18.92 -1.93
#